data_1e3668430f88bb0b6cd74020560017b7
#
_entry.id   1e3668430f88bb0b6cd74020560017b7
#
_cell.length_a   1.000
_cell.length_b   1.000
_cell.length_c   1.000
_cell.angle_alpha   90.00
_cell.angle_beta   90.00
_cell.angle_gamma   90.00
#
_symmetry.space_group_name_H-M   'P 1'
#
loop_
_entity.id
_entity.type
_entity.pdbx_description
1 polymer ?
#
loop_
_entity_poly.entity_id
_entity_poly.type
_entity_poly.pdbx_seq_one_letter_code
_entity_poly.pdbx_strand_id
1 'polypeptide(L)'
;GFSEQFFGTRWQTAPHAHVLPAKKAPGTRRIFVLGGSAAFGYPDSVFSFSRILAAQLDACLPDTPVEVVNVAMPGTDSTVAALLARELVQYEPDLFVVYAGNNEWSGPFGFLGPGQPRGAWADRLRRAFRGTLRLMARLSPPPAYRSNAEPPDLWAPLADRWTLQDYVARRYVANMVAISEAARSAGAPCIVVPPV
;
A
#
# COMPACT_ATOMS: atom_id res chain seq x y z
N GLY A 1 -11.15 6.12 -9.57
CA GLY A 1 -10.42 6.39 -8.32
C GLY A 1 -9.10 5.63 -8.28
N PHE A 2 -8.22 5.96 -7.35
CA PHE A 2 -6.88 5.34 -7.22
C PHE A 2 -6.95 3.81 -7.09
N SER A 3 -7.86 3.30 -6.25
CA SER A 3 -8.06 1.85 -6.06
C SER A 3 -8.50 1.14 -7.34
N GLU A 4 -9.33 1.76 -8.18
CA GLU A 4 -9.75 1.21 -9.46
C GLU A 4 -8.60 1.15 -10.47
N GLN A 5 -7.66 2.09 -10.38
CA GLN A 5 -6.52 2.16 -11.27
C GLN A 5 -5.56 0.97 -11.06
N PHE A 6 -5.39 0.54 -9.81
CA PHE A 6 -4.45 -0.52 -9.43
C PHE A 6 -5.09 -1.90 -9.25
N PHE A 7 -6.33 -1.97 -8.75
CA PHE A 7 -6.96 -3.23 -8.32
C PHE A 7 -8.18 -3.62 -9.14
N GLY A 8 -8.67 -2.73 -10.01
CA GLY A 8 -9.95 -2.92 -10.69
C GLY A 8 -11.13 -2.86 -9.70
N THR A 9 -12.31 -3.22 -10.18
CA THR A 9 -13.55 -3.15 -9.39
C THR A 9 -13.71 -4.24 -8.33
N ARG A 10 -12.78 -5.19 -8.27
CA ARG A 10 -12.86 -6.36 -7.36
C ARG A 10 -12.33 -6.11 -5.96
N TRP A 11 -11.51 -5.07 -5.77
CA TRP A 11 -10.93 -4.74 -4.47
C TRP A 11 -11.62 -3.51 -3.94
N GLN A 12 -12.47 -3.71 -2.92
CA GLN A 12 -13.31 -2.63 -2.36
C GLN A 12 -12.58 -1.75 -1.33
N THR A 13 -11.28 -1.92 -1.16
CA THR A 13 -10.52 -1.06 -0.26
C THR A 13 -10.02 0.17 -1.00
N ALA A 14 -10.21 1.32 -0.40
CA ALA A 14 -9.71 2.59 -0.88
C ALA A 14 -8.95 3.30 0.25
N PRO A 15 -7.94 4.11 -0.05
CA PRO A 15 -7.42 5.04 0.91
C PRO A 15 -8.52 6.04 1.28
N HIS A 16 -8.34 6.75 2.38
CA HIS A 16 -9.19 7.91 2.66
C HIS A 16 -9.15 8.87 1.48
N ALA A 17 -10.32 9.45 1.18
CA ALA A 17 -10.39 10.52 0.19
C ALA A 17 -9.68 11.75 0.78
N HIS A 18 -8.56 12.13 0.18
CA HIS A 18 -7.87 13.36 0.46
C HIS A 18 -7.97 14.27 -0.77
N VAL A 19 -8.31 15.53 -0.53
CA VAL A 19 -8.14 16.59 -1.53
C VAL A 19 -6.79 17.21 -1.23
N LEU A 20 -5.79 16.86 -2.02
CA LEU A 20 -4.42 17.29 -1.81
C LEU A 20 -3.95 18.10 -3.02
N PRO A 21 -3.57 19.38 -2.86
CA PRO A 21 -2.94 20.12 -3.95
C PRO A 21 -1.59 19.49 -4.30
N ALA A 22 -1.28 19.41 -5.59
CA ALA A 22 -0.02 18.82 -6.06
C ALA A 22 1.19 19.56 -5.46
N LYS A 23 1.11 20.89 -5.38
CA LYS A 23 2.10 21.72 -4.70
C LYS A 23 1.62 22.06 -3.29
N LYS A 24 2.48 21.89 -2.31
CA LYS A 24 2.18 22.29 -0.94
C LYS A 24 2.32 23.81 -0.74
N ALA A 25 1.62 24.36 0.25
CA ALA A 25 1.80 25.76 0.61
C ALA A 25 3.24 26.02 1.11
N PRO A 26 3.78 27.21 0.90
CA PRO A 26 5.10 27.56 1.40
C PRO A 26 5.22 27.35 2.90
N GLY A 27 6.32 26.75 3.35
CA GLY A 27 6.57 26.46 4.77
C GLY A 27 5.87 25.21 5.30
N THR A 28 4.96 24.59 4.55
CA THR A 28 4.26 23.37 4.97
C THR A 28 5.18 22.14 4.92
N ARG A 29 5.07 21.28 5.92
CA ARG A 29 5.68 19.94 5.94
C ARG A 29 4.62 18.89 5.61
N ARG A 30 4.90 18.04 4.61
CA ARG A 30 3.97 17.02 4.14
C ARG A 30 4.51 15.63 4.42
N ILE A 31 3.77 14.88 5.23
CA ILE A 31 4.12 13.53 5.69
C ILE A 31 3.11 12.55 5.11
N PHE A 32 3.58 11.57 4.35
CA PHE A 32 2.73 10.47 3.87
C PHE A 32 2.89 9.25 4.75
N VAL A 33 1.74 8.68 5.18
CA VAL A 33 1.67 7.42 5.91
C VAL A 33 1.18 6.32 4.98
N LEU A 34 2.00 5.29 4.81
CA LEU A 34 1.79 4.14 3.95
C LEU A 34 1.61 2.87 4.79
N GLY A 35 0.77 1.94 4.33
CA GLY A 35 0.64 0.65 4.98
C GLY A 35 -0.71 -0.03 4.77
N GLY A 36 -0.96 -1.05 5.58
CA GLY A 36 -2.19 -1.83 5.58
C GLY A 36 -3.24 -1.31 6.58
N SER A 37 -4.10 -2.22 7.06
CA SER A 37 -5.20 -1.90 7.98
C SER A 37 -4.73 -1.27 9.30
N ALA A 38 -3.58 -1.68 9.82
CA ALA A 38 -3.02 -1.13 11.05
C ALA A 38 -2.62 0.35 10.88
N ALA A 39 -1.98 0.69 9.77
CA ALA A 39 -1.65 2.09 9.45
C ALA A 39 -2.88 2.91 9.10
N PHE A 40 -3.88 2.30 8.46
CA PHE A 40 -5.16 2.93 8.17
C PHE A 40 -5.91 3.33 9.45
N GLY A 41 -5.79 2.53 10.52
CA GLY A 41 -6.53 2.68 11.78
C GLY A 41 -7.83 1.86 11.82
N TYR A 42 -7.86 0.69 11.08
CA TYR A 42 -9.05 -0.15 11.05
C TYR A 42 -9.56 -0.48 12.47
N PRO A 43 -10.90 -0.47 12.72
CA PRO A 43 -11.99 -0.36 11.74
C PRO A 43 -12.33 1.07 11.29
N ASP A 44 -11.90 2.10 12.00
CA ASP A 44 -12.13 3.50 11.65
C ASP A 44 -10.82 4.29 11.72
N SER A 45 -10.57 5.07 10.70
CA SER A 45 -9.37 5.93 10.59
C SER A 45 -9.21 6.94 11.72
N VAL A 46 -10.28 7.24 12.45
CA VAL A 46 -10.22 8.09 13.63
C VAL A 46 -9.23 7.53 14.67
N PHE A 47 -9.03 6.21 14.69
CA PHE A 47 -8.08 5.52 15.56
C PHE A 47 -6.67 5.38 14.98
N SER A 48 -6.41 5.92 13.78
CA SER A 48 -5.10 5.81 13.17
C SER A 48 -4.03 6.57 13.96
N PHE A 49 -2.85 5.97 14.06
CA PHE A 49 -1.71 6.65 14.68
C PHE A 49 -1.34 7.94 13.93
N SER A 50 -1.64 8.04 12.64
CA SER A 50 -1.40 9.23 11.84
C SER A 50 -2.18 10.45 12.32
N ARG A 51 -3.38 10.27 12.87
CA ARG A 51 -4.13 11.36 13.50
C ARG A 51 -3.52 11.81 14.81
N ILE A 52 -3.05 10.86 15.61
CA ILE A 52 -2.33 11.18 16.85
C ILE A 52 -1.04 11.92 16.51
N LEU A 53 -0.30 11.43 15.51
CA LEU A 53 0.91 12.08 15.02
C LEU A 53 0.63 13.52 14.55
N ALA A 54 -0.42 13.72 13.77
CA ALA A 54 -0.82 15.05 13.30
C ALA A 54 -1.08 16.00 14.48
N ALA A 55 -1.88 15.57 15.47
CA ALA A 55 -2.18 16.38 16.65
C ALA A 55 -0.93 16.69 17.49
N GLN A 56 -0.02 15.72 17.64
CA GLN A 56 1.23 15.94 18.37
C GLN A 56 2.17 16.91 17.62
N LEU A 57 2.29 16.78 16.31
CA LEU A 57 3.11 17.68 15.51
C LEU A 57 2.56 19.11 15.51
N ASP A 58 1.24 19.27 15.42
CA ASP A 58 0.58 20.57 15.52
C ASP A 58 0.86 21.24 16.88
N ALA A 59 0.80 20.46 17.96
CA ALA A 59 1.11 20.96 19.30
C ALA A 59 2.62 21.28 19.51
N CYS A 60 3.51 20.49 18.91
CA CYS A 60 4.96 20.66 19.10
C CYS A 60 5.59 21.68 18.14
N LEU A 61 4.95 21.95 17.01
CA LEU A 61 5.46 22.80 15.93
C LEU A 61 4.42 23.88 15.55
N PRO A 62 3.99 24.74 16.49
CA PRO A 62 2.88 25.68 16.26
C PRO A 62 3.11 26.65 15.09
N ASP A 63 4.36 26.95 14.78
CA ASP A 63 4.73 27.87 13.71
C ASP A 63 4.99 27.18 12.37
N THR A 64 4.84 25.86 12.30
CA THR A 64 5.11 25.07 11.09
C THR A 64 3.88 24.27 10.70
N PRO A 65 3.15 24.63 9.64
CA PRO A 65 2.03 23.84 9.16
C PRO A 65 2.48 22.44 8.77
N VAL A 66 1.83 21.40 9.31
CA VAL A 66 2.14 20.01 9.01
C VAL A 66 0.90 19.32 8.43
N GLU A 67 1.04 18.73 7.25
CA GLU A 67 0.03 17.90 6.60
C GLU A 67 0.40 16.42 6.79
N VAL A 68 -0.32 15.68 7.61
CA VAL A 68 -0.17 14.22 7.73
C VAL A 68 -1.25 13.54 6.89
N VAL A 69 -0.84 12.96 5.77
CA VAL A 69 -1.73 12.35 4.78
C VAL A 69 -1.63 10.82 4.88
N ASN A 70 -2.67 10.20 5.40
CA ASN A 70 -2.75 8.75 5.54
C ASN A 70 -3.32 8.11 4.26
N VAL A 71 -2.46 7.50 3.46
CA VAL A 71 -2.83 6.79 2.22
C VAL A 71 -2.80 5.26 2.39
N ALA A 72 -2.70 4.79 3.62
CA ALA A 72 -2.80 3.36 3.92
C ALA A 72 -4.16 2.80 3.51
N MET A 73 -4.19 1.52 3.17
CA MET A 73 -5.42 0.83 2.74
C MET A 73 -5.53 -0.54 3.43
N PRO A 74 -6.69 -0.88 4.01
CA PRO A 74 -6.90 -2.18 4.61
C PRO A 74 -6.67 -3.33 3.62
N GLY A 75 -6.07 -4.42 4.09
CA GLY A 75 -5.84 -5.63 3.31
C GLY A 75 -4.74 -5.54 2.25
N THR A 76 -4.00 -4.44 2.17
CA THR A 76 -2.92 -4.27 1.18
C THR A 76 -1.55 -4.70 1.73
N ASP A 77 -0.70 -5.20 0.85
CA ASP A 77 0.68 -5.61 1.13
C ASP A 77 1.71 -4.50 0.79
N SER A 78 2.97 -4.76 1.06
CA SER A 78 4.07 -3.83 0.79
C SER A 78 4.24 -3.46 -0.68
N THR A 79 3.76 -4.29 -1.62
CA THR A 79 3.82 -3.97 -3.05
C THR A 79 2.92 -2.78 -3.37
N VAL A 80 1.74 -2.73 -2.75
CA VAL A 80 0.85 -1.58 -2.88
C VAL A 80 1.47 -0.33 -2.30
N ALA A 81 2.09 -0.44 -1.11
CA ALA A 81 2.78 0.68 -0.49
C ALA A 81 3.91 1.22 -1.39
N ALA A 82 4.68 0.34 -2.05
CA ALA A 82 5.73 0.74 -2.98
C ALA A 82 5.19 1.43 -4.25
N LEU A 83 4.05 0.97 -4.77
CA LEU A 83 3.38 1.63 -5.90
C LEU A 83 2.88 3.02 -5.52
N LEU A 84 2.28 3.15 -4.32
CA LEU A 84 1.83 4.42 -3.78
C LEU A 84 2.99 5.39 -3.55
N ALA A 85 4.09 4.94 -2.96
CA ALA A 85 5.25 5.79 -2.71
C ALA A 85 5.77 6.43 -4.00
N ARG A 86 5.85 5.66 -5.09
CA ARG A 86 6.26 6.17 -6.41
C ARG A 86 5.31 7.22 -6.98
N GLU A 87 4.01 7.04 -6.75
CA GLU A 87 3.00 8.01 -7.19
C GLU A 87 3.06 9.31 -6.36
N LEU A 88 3.32 9.18 -5.07
CA LEU A 88 3.30 10.29 -4.13
C LEU A 88 4.51 11.23 -4.22
N VAL A 89 5.58 10.83 -4.87
CA VAL A 89 6.77 11.66 -5.10
C VAL A 89 6.42 13.00 -5.73
N GLN A 90 5.43 13.05 -6.63
CA GLN A 90 5.00 14.27 -7.32
C GLN A 90 4.28 15.28 -6.42
N TYR A 91 3.92 14.89 -5.18
CA TYR A 91 3.19 15.73 -4.23
C TYR A 91 4.09 16.40 -3.19
N GLU A 92 5.35 16.56 -3.48
CA GLU A 92 6.33 17.26 -2.63
C GLU A 92 6.39 16.73 -1.19
N PRO A 93 6.65 15.43 -0.97
CA PRO A 93 6.77 14.85 0.37
C PRO A 93 7.97 15.39 1.11
N ASP A 94 7.85 15.58 2.43
CA ASP A 94 8.97 15.84 3.33
C ASP A 94 9.33 14.60 4.15
N LEU A 95 8.42 13.63 4.28
CA LEU A 95 8.65 12.38 5.01
C LEU A 95 7.68 11.29 4.54
N PHE A 96 8.18 10.07 4.41
CA PHE A 96 7.37 8.86 4.35
C PHE A 96 7.46 8.08 5.66
N VAL A 97 6.31 7.68 6.20
CA VAL A 97 6.21 6.74 7.32
C VAL A 97 5.51 5.49 6.82
N VAL A 98 6.19 4.35 6.90
CA VAL A 98 5.71 3.07 6.37
C VAL A 98 5.47 2.10 7.50
N TYR A 99 4.22 1.67 7.68
CA TYR A 99 3.86 0.60 8.60
C TYR A 99 3.13 -0.50 7.83
N ALA A 100 3.90 -1.44 7.28
CA ALA A 100 3.43 -2.52 6.41
C ALA A 100 4.16 -3.83 6.77
N GLY A 101 3.60 -4.96 6.33
CA GLY A 101 4.18 -6.29 6.55
C GLY A 101 3.17 -7.33 7.02
N ASN A 102 2.02 -6.90 7.53
CA ASN A 102 0.98 -7.79 8.07
C ASN A 102 0.25 -8.61 6.99
N ASN A 103 0.23 -8.14 5.75
CA ASN A 103 -0.56 -8.70 4.66
C ASN A 103 0.28 -9.29 3.52
N GLU A 104 1.55 -9.60 3.77
CA GLU A 104 2.45 -10.09 2.72
C GLU A 104 2.03 -11.42 2.12
N TRP A 105 1.24 -12.20 2.86
CA TRP A 105 0.69 -13.47 2.40
C TRP A 105 -0.65 -13.32 1.70
N SER A 106 -1.52 -12.48 2.23
CA SER A 106 -2.94 -12.38 1.86
C SER A 106 -3.30 -11.13 1.05
N GLY A 107 -2.41 -10.17 0.95
CA GLY A 107 -2.64 -8.94 0.18
C GLY A 107 -2.83 -9.17 -1.32
N PRO A 108 -3.21 -8.15 -2.09
CA PRO A 108 -3.52 -8.27 -3.52
C PRO A 108 -2.40 -8.89 -4.34
N PHE A 109 -1.17 -8.60 -3.98
CA PHE A 109 0.05 -9.16 -4.57
C PHE A 109 0.74 -10.16 -3.63
N GLY A 110 0.11 -10.49 -2.50
CA GLY A 110 0.55 -11.50 -1.56
C GLY A 110 0.60 -12.89 -2.19
N PHE A 111 1.26 -13.84 -1.54
CA PHE A 111 1.42 -15.20 -2.06
C PHE A 111 0.07 -15.86 -2.39
N LEU A 112 -0.95 -15.61 -1.57
CA LEU A 112 -2.31 -16.13 -1.75
C LEU A 112 -3.21 -15.15 -2.52
N GLY A 113 -2.68 -13.99 -2.90
CA GLY A 113 -3.44 -12.92 -3.51
C GLY A 113 -3.73 -13.14 -5.00
N PRO A 114 -4.83 -12.58 -5.52
CA PRO A 114 -5.22 -12.70 -6.93
C PRO A 114 -4.26 -11.99 -7.88
N GLY A 115 -3.35 -11.16 -7.36
CA GLY A 115 -2.43 -10.31 -8.11
C GLY A 115 -1.03 -10.88 -8.28
N GLN A 116 -0.77 -12.15 -7.96
CA GLN A 116 0.57 -12.73 -8.08
C GLN A 116 1.20 -12.47 -9.44
N PRO A 117 2.40 -11.90 -9.51
CA PRO A 117 3.12 -11.77 -10.77
C PRO A 117 3.55 -13.15 -11.26
N ARG A 118 2.87 -13.62 -12.31
CA ARG A 118 3.32 -14.79 -13.07
C ARG A 118 4.45 -14.41 -14.04
N GLY A 119 5.49 -13.72 -13.48
CA GLY A 119 6.66 -13.24 -14.22
C GLY A 119 6.57 -11.76 -14.66
N ALA A 120 7.73 -11.10 -14.76
CA ALA A 120 7.84 -9.67 -15.12
C ALA A 120 7.20 -9.29 -16.46
N TRP A 121 7.06 -10.25 -17.39
CA TRP A 121 6.38 -10.08 -18.67
C TRP A 121 4.85 -9.97 -18.52
N ALA A 122 4.25 -10.69 -17.56
CA ALA A 122 2.82 -10.63 -17.29
C ALA A 122 2.41 -9.24 -16.74
N ASP A 123 3.27 -8.61 -15.97
CA ASP A 123 3.03 -7.25 -15.47
C ASP A 123 3.18 -6.20 -16.58
N ARG A 124 4.08 -6.42 -17.53
CA ARG A 124 4.19 -5.58 -18.74
C ARG A 124 2.95 -5.70 -19.60
N LEU A 125 2.45 -6.93 -19.83
CA LEU A 125 1.22 -7.17 -20.57
C LEU A 125 0.01 -6.57 -19.87
N ARG A 126 -0.13 -6.74 -18.56
CA ARG A 126 -1.22 -6.11 -17.79
C ARG A 126 -1.21 -4.59 -17.91
N ARG A 127 -0.03 -3.96 -17.89
CA ARG A 127 0.08 -2.51 -18.10
C ARG A 127 -0.26 -2.09 -19.50
N ALA A 128 0.17 -2.85 -20.51
CA ALA A 128 -0.11 -2.57 -21.92
C ALA A 128 -1.60 -2.75 -22.28
N PHE A 129 -2.27 -3.74 -21.67
CA PHE A 129 -3.66 -4.08 -21.96
C PHE A 129 -4.66 -3.63 -20.89
N ARG A 130 -4.36 -2.58 -20.13
CA ARG A 130 -5.23 -2.06 -19.05
C ARG A 130 -6.68 -1.80 -19.50
N GLY A 131 -6.87 -1.28 -20.70
CA GLY A 131 -8.21 -1.01 -21.26
C GLY A 131 -9.03 -2.29 -21.46
N THR A 132 -8.42 -3.29 -22.05
CA THR A 132 -9.05 -4.58 -22.35
C THR A 132 -9.34 -5.36 -21.07
N LEU A 133 -8.42 -5.34 -20.09
CA LEU A 133 -8.63 -5.98 -18.80
C LEU A 133 -9.75 -5.32 -17.98
N ARG A 134 -9.91 -3.99 -18.07
CA ARG A 134 -11.03 -3.26 -17.47
C ARG A 134 -12.36 -3.66 -18.09
N LEU A 135 -12.40 -3.82 -19.42
CA LEU A 135 -13.59 -4.26 -20.12
C LEU A 135 -13.96 -5.69 -19.72
N MET A 136 -13.00 -6.61 -19.70
CA MET A 136 -13.21 -7.99 -19.26
C MET A 136 -13.65 -8.07 -17.79
N ALA A 137 -13.09 -7.25 -16.90
CA ALA A 137 -13.50 -7.20 -15.50
C ALA A 137 -14.94 -6.70 -15.31
N ARG A 138 -15.42 -5.82 -16.19
CA ARG A 138 -16.82 -5.37 -16.21
C ARG A 138 -17.79 -6.43 -16.75
N LEU A 139 -17.34 -7.26 -17.64
CA LEU A 139 -18.14 -8.33 -18.27
C LEU A 139 -18.11 -9.64 -17.47
N SER A 140 -17.18 -9.81 -16.56
CA SER A 140 -17.09 -10.99 -15.71
C SER A 140 -17.83 -10.73 -14.40
N PRO A 141 -18.78 -11.59 -13.99
CA PRO A 141 -19.40 -11.44 -12.68
C PRO A 141 -18.31 -11.51 -11.61
N PRO A 142 -18.39 -10.69 -10.54
CA PRO A 142 -17.45 -10.77 -9.45
C PRO A 142 -17.50 -12.20 -8.87
N PRO A 143 -16.36 -12.85 -8.61
CA PRO A 143 -16.38 -14.08 -7.87
C PRO A 143 -17.06 -13.82 -6.54
N ALA A 144 -18.08 -14.62 -6.23
CA ALA A 144 -18.72 -14.55 -4.93
C ALA A 144 -17.62 -14.64 -3.87
N TYR A 145 -17.55 -13.63 -2.99
CA TYR A 145 -16.67 -13.67 -1.84
C TYR A 145 -17.13 -14.84 -0.96
N ARG A 146 -16.46 -15.97 -1.07
CA ARG A 146 -16.67 -17.09 -0.16
C ARG A 146 -15.85 -16.79 1.09
N SER A 147 -16.50 -16.17 2.06
CA SER A 147 -15.95 -15.99 3.42
C SER A 147 -15.60 -17.33 4.11
N ASN A 148 -16.09 -18.43 3.56
CA ASN A 148 -15.92 -19.79 4.05
C ASN A 148 -15.12 -20.68 3.08
N ALA A 149 -14.39 -20.13 2.13
CA ALA A 149 -13.39 -20.93 1.43
C ALA A 149 -12.38 -21.33 2.51
N GLU A 150 -12.34 -22.61 2.86
CA GLU A 150 -11.21 -23.17 3.57
C GLU A 150 -9.96 -22.66 2.87
N PRO A 151 -9.00 -22.09 3.61
CA PRO A 151 -7.75 -21.68 2.99
C PRO A 151 -7.24 -22.92 2.23
N PRO A 152 -6.81 -22.76 0.97
CA PRO A 152 -6.20 -23.84 0.24
C PRO A 152 -5.16 -24.45 1.17
N ASP A 153 -5.11 -25.78 1.27
CA ASP A 153 -4.34 -26.50 2.25
C ASP A 153 -2.95 -25.86 2.46
N LEU A 154 -2.90 -24.91 3.37
CA LEU A 154 -1.71 -24.10 3.71
C LEU A 154 -0.63 -24.98 4.37
N TRP A 155 -0.97 -26.25 4.57
CA TRP A 155 -0.16 -27.27 5.20
C TRP A 155 0.45 -28.24 4.18
N ALA A 156 0.42 -27.89 2.89
CA ALA A 156 1.24 -28.56 1.89
C ALA A 156 2.69 -28.72 2.39
N PRO A 157 3.40 -29.78 2.02
CA PRO A 157 4.58 -30.30 2.73
C PRO A 157 5.56 -29.24 3.20
N LEU A 158 5.99 -29.32 4.43
CA LEU A 158 6.88 -28.39 5.14
C LEU A 158 8.17 -28.00 4.38
N ALA A 159 8.59 -28.79 3.39
CA ALA A 159 9.76 -28.50 2.55
C ALA A 159 9.61 -27.20 1.75
N ASP A 160 8.40 -26.84 1.32
CA ASP A 160 8.16 -25.62 0.53
C ASP A 160 7.96 -24.38 1.42
N ARG A 161 7.71 -24.57 2.70
CA ARG A 161 7.36 -23.49 3.63
C ARG A 161 8.51 -22.48 3.82
N TRP A 162 9.73 -22.96 3.95
CA TRP A 162 10.91 -22.11 4.09
C TRP A 162 11.20 -21.32 2.81
N THR A 163 11.08 -21.95 1.65
CA THR A 163 11.24 -21.31 0.35
C THR A 163 10.20 -20.19 0.17
N LEU A 164 8.96 -20.43 0.61
CA LEU A 164 7.90 -19.44 0.56
C LEU A 164 8.12 -18.27 1.50
N GLN A 165 8.54 -18.56 2.75
CA GLN A 165 8.86 -17.49 3.72
C GLN A 165 10.02 -16.62 3.23
N ASP A 166 11.07 -17.23 2.68
CA ASP A 166 12.20 -16.52 2.09
C ASP A 166 11.76 -15.64 0.90
N TYR A 167 10.91 -16.17 0.04
CA TYR A 167 10.33 -15.40 -1.09
C TYR A 167 9.54 -14.17 -0.59
N VAL A 168 8.64 -14.36 0.38
CA VAL A 168 7.84 -13.28 0.95
C VAL A 168 8.73 -12.24 1.62
N ALA A 169 9.73 -12.68 2.41
CA ALA A 169 10.66 -11.80 3.08
C ALA A 169 11.52 -10.99 2.09
N ARG A 170 12.06 -11.63 1.07
CA ARG A 170 12.85 -10.94 0.02
C ARG A 170 12.01 -9.92 -0.73
N ARG A 171 10.76 -10.25 -1.02
CA ARG A 171 9.84 -9.33 -1.67
C ARG A 171 9.50 -8.13 -0.78
N TYR A 172 9.24 -8.36 0.50
CA TYR A 172 9.04 -7.29 1.47
C TYR A 172 10.24 -6.35 1.53
N VAL A 173 11.45 -6.89 1.68
CA VAL A 173 12.69 -6.10 1.69
C VAL A 173 12.85 -5.31 0.39
N ALA A 174 12.64 -5.93 -0.77
CA ALA A 174 12.72 -5.25 -2.06
C ALA A 174 11.72 -4.09 -2.17
N ASN A 175 10.50 -4.26 -1.64
CA ASN A 175 9.51 -3.21 -1.60
C ASN A 175 9.90 -2.06 -0.64
N MET A 176 10.47 -2.37 0.53
CA MET A 176 10.97 -1.34 1.46
C MET A 176 12.11 -0.54 0.84
N VAL A 177 13.02 -1.21 0.13
CA VAL A 177 14.09 -0.54 -0.65
C VAL A 177 13.47 0.38 -1.71
N ALA A 178 12.50 -0.11 -2.49
CA ALA A 178 11.84 0.67 -3.53
C ALA A 178 11.11 1.91 -2.98
N ILE A 179 10.49 1.80 -1.80
CA ILE A 179 9.86 2.95 -1.10
C ILE A 179 10.94 3.95 -0.68
N SER A 180 12.04 3.47 -0.10
CA SER A 180 13.15 4.32 0.33
C SER A 180 13.82 5.03 -0.85
N GLU A 181 13.95 4.37 -1.99
CA GLU A 181 14.46 4.98 -3.23
C GLU A 181 13.50 6.03 -3.78
N ALA A 182 12.18 5.77 -3.77
CA ALA A 182 11.17 6.76 -4.16
C ALA A 182 11.23 7.99 -3.25
N ALA A 183 11.29 7.79 -1.93
CA ALA A 183 11.45 8.89 -0.97
C ALA A 183 12.72 9.71 -1.25
N ARG A 184 13.86 9.04 -1.44
CA ARG A 184 15.15 9.69 -1.74
C ARG A 184 15.09 10.49 -3.04
N SER A 185 14.40 10.00 -4.06
CA SER A 185 14.25 10.72 -5.34
C SER A 185 13.48 12.04 -5.19
N ALA A 186 12.64 12.15 -4.17
CA ALA A 186 11.93 13.38 -3.79
C ALA A 186 12.69 14.22 -2.74
N GLY A 187 13.88 13.80 -2.31
CA GLY A 187 14.63 14.46 -1.23
C GLY A 187 14.02 14.25 0.16
N ALA A 188 13.11 13.28 0.32
CA ALA A 188 12.42 12.98 1.57
C ALA A 188 13.06 11.80 2.30
N PRO A 189 13.21 11.82 3.64
CA PRO A 189 13.52 10.65 4.43
C PRO A 189 12.35 9.64 4.44
N CYS A 190 12.66 8.39 4.81
CA CYS A 190 11.69 7.33 4.97
C CYS A 190 11.92 6.62 6.31
N ILE A 191 10.87 6.54 7.12
CA ILE A 191 10.84 5.77 8.36
C ILE A 191 10.04 4.50 8.10
N VAL A 192 10.67 3.34 8.29
CA VAL A 192 9.99 2.04 8.21
C VAL A 192 9.77 1.53 9.63
N VAL A 193 8.52 1.29 9.97
CA VAL A 193 8.10 0.67 11.23
C VAL A 193 7.81 -0.79 10.91
N PRO A 194 8.60 -1.74 11.42
CA PRO A 194 8.33 -3.16 11.20
C PRO A 194 7.03 -3.56 11.91
N PRO A 195 6.28 -4.52 11.35
CA PRO A 195 5.13 -5.09 12.05
C PRO A 195 5.62 -5.87 13.28
N VAL A 196 4.85 -5.81 14.35
CA VAL A 196 5.09 -6.55 15.61
C VAL A 196 4.49 -7.93 15.50
#